data_592f10b9a80395ea28044a146ba99096
#
_entry.id   592f10b9a80395ea28044a146ba99096
#
_cell.length_a   1.000
_cell.length_b   1.000
_cell.length_c   1.000
_cell.angle_alpha   90.00
_cell.angle_beta   90.00
_cell.angle_gamma   90.00
#
_symmetry.space_group_name_H-M   'P 1'
#
loop_
_entity.id
_entity.type
_entity.pdbx_description
1 polymer ?
#
loop_
_entity_poly.entity_id
_entity_poly.type
_entity_poly.pdbx_seq_one_letter_code
_entity_poly.pdbx_strand_id
1 'polypeptide(L)'
;MDAPIGIFDSGIGGLTIAKALVERLPRESLYYVGDTAHMPYGDKSPERLNEYASGIAQRLTQAGCKALVVACNSASSNALGAVRNVAGPKVPVIGVVEPVVHWAQSHHPKGILSLIGTRATVQSGVYQRVTTK
;
A
#
# COMPACT_ATOMS: atom_id res chain seq x y z
N MET A 1 15.73 9.94 18.30
CA MET A 1 15.47 9.63 16.87
C MET A 1 13.98 9.59 16.64
N ASP A 2 13.52 10.23 15.60
CA ASP A 2 12.09 10.17 15.28
C ASP A 2 11.71 8.76 14.82
N ALA A 3 10.51 8.32 15.19
CA ALA A 3 9.97 7.03 14.79
C ALA A 3 9.92 6.92 13.24
N PRO A 4 10.29 5.78 12.64
CA PRO A 4 10.34 5.64 11.19
C PRO A 4 8.97 5.56 10.55
N ILE A 5 8.89 5.81 9.24
CA ILE A 5 7.77 5.45 8.39
C ILE A 5 8.00 4.02 7.90
N GLY A 6 7.08 3.12 8.21
CA GLY A 6 7.12 1.75 7.72
C GLY A 6 6.57 1.67 6.29
N ILE A 7 7.27 1.00 5.40
CA ILE A 7 6.85 0.78 4.01
C ILE A 7 6.92 -0.70 3.73
N PHE A 8 5.91 -1.26 3.10
CA PHE A 8 6.02 -2.64 2.64
C PHE A 8 5.43 -2.87 1.23
N ASP A 9 5.96 -3.87 0.58
CA ASP A 9 5.58 -4.37 -0.73
C ASP A 9 5.72 -5.89 -0.77
N SER A 10 5.18 -6.50 -1.80
CA SER A 10 5.36 -7.94 -2.07
C SER A 10 6.78 -8.32 -2.48
N GLY A 11 7.63 -7.36 -2.83
CA GLY A 11 8.98 -7.60 -3.31
C GLY A 11 9.82 -6.33 -3.32
N ILE A 12 10.25 -5.91 -4.50
CA ILE A 12 11.15 -4.77 -4.70
C ILE A 12 10.51 -3.58 -5.43
N GLY A 13 9.34 -3.75 -6.05
CA GLY A 13 8.65 -2.69 -6.81
C GLY A 13 8.31 -1.46 -5.97
N GLY A 14 7.99 -1.66 -4.69
CA GLY A 14 7.73 -0.58 -3.74
C GLY A 14 8.92 0.31 -3.41
N LEU A 15 10.13 -0.03 -3.85
CA LEU A 15 11.29 0.84 -3.72
C LEU A 15 11.14 2.15 -4.51
N THR A 16 10.30 2.17 -5.55
CA THR A 16 9.95 3.41 -6.27
C THR A 16 9.21 4.39 -5.36
N ILE A 17 8.30 3.87 -4.53
CA ILE A 17 7.58 4.66 -3.51
C ILE A 17 8.53 5.11 -2.41
N ALA A 18 9.41 4.22 -1.93
CA ALA A 18 10.40 4.56 -0.93
C ALA A 18 11.34 5.68 -1.43
N LYS A 19 11.80 5.62 -2.67
CA LYS A 19 12.61 6.68 -3.29
C LYS A 19 11.87 8.02 -3.29
N ALA A 20 10.61 8.04 -3.73
CA ALA A 20 9.82 9.26 -3.74
C ALA A 20 9.63 9.86 -2.34
N LEU A 21 9.48 9.02 -1.32
CA LEU A 21 9.39 9.46 0.07
C LEU A 21 10.72 10.06 0.56
N VAL A 22 11.84 9.44 0.27
CA VAL A 22 13.18 9.99 0.61
C VAL A 22 13.39 11.38 0.00
N GLU A 23 13.01 11.54 -1.27
CA GLU A 23 13.15 12.81 -1.98
C GLU A 23 12.23 13.92 -1.41
N ARG A 24 11.03 13.56 -0.99
CA ARG A 24 10.03 14.51 -0.47
C ARG A 24 10.15 14.77 1.03
N LEU A 25 10.63 13.78 1.78
CA LEU A 25 10.75 13.79 3.23
C LEU A 25 12.17 13.40 3.67
N PRO A 26 13.19 14.17 3.31
CA PRO A 26 14.60 13.77 3.47
C PRO A 26 15.06 13.65 4.93
N ARG A 27 14.26 14.12 5.88
CA ARG A 27 14.55 14.01 7.32
C ARG A 27 13.87 12.83 7.99
N GLU A 28 13.00 12.11 7.27
CA GLU A 28 12.30 10.96 7.81
C GLU A 28 13.13 9.68 7.66
N SER A 29 13.14 8.86 8.69
CA SER A 29 13.69 7.52 8.63
C SER A 29 12.65 6.57 8.03
N LEU A 30 13.09 5.66 7.16
CA LEU A 30 12.23 4.68 6.53
C LEU A 30 12.61 3.27 6.99
N TYR A 31 11.58 2.44 7.21
CA TYR A 31 11.74 1.00 7.46
C TYR A 31 11.01 0.24 6.37
N TYR A 32 11.76 -0.31 5.41
CA TYR A 32 11.21 -1.03 4.26
C TYR A 32 11.19 -2.54 4.48
N VAL A 33 10.07 -3.17 4.16
CA VAL A 33 9.91 -4.64 4.14
C VAL A 33 9.42 -5.08 2.76
N GLY A 34 10.22 -5.86 2.06
CA GLY A 34 9.80 -6.58 0.85
C GLY A 34 9.50 -8.03 1.19
N ASP A 35 8.27 -8.49 1.02
CA ASP A 35 7.84 -9.86 1.30
C ASP A 35 8.18 -10.81 0.15
N THR A 36 9.47 -10.97 -0.10
CA THR A 36 9.98 -11.82 -1.17
C THR A 36 9.68 -13.31 -0.96
N ALA A 37 9.39 -13.70 0.28
CA ALA A 37 9.05 -15.09 0.61
C ALA A 37 7.68 -15.52 0.06
N HIS A 38 6.73 -14.58 -0.10
CA HIS A 38 5.37 -14.85 -0.55
C HIS A 38 5.03 -14.23 -1.90
N MET A 39 6.00 -13.61 -2.58
CA MET A 39 5.78 -13.05 -3.92
C MET A 39 5.56 -14.17 -4.97
N PRO A 40 4.74 -13.91 -6.01
CA PRO A 40 4.01 -12.66 -6.27
C PRO A 40 2.67 -12.60 -5.50
N TYR A 41 2.25 -11.39 -5.14
CA TYR A 41 0.95 -11.17 -4.49
C TYR A 41 -0.22 -11.15 -5.49
N GLY A 42 0.07 -10.87 -6.74
CA GLY A 42 -0.94 -10.59 -7.77
C GLY A 42 -1.89 -11.73 -8.12
N ASP A 43 -1.54 -12.97 -7.80
CA ASP A 43 -2.33 -14.18 -8.01
C ASP A 43 -2.88 -14.81 -6.71
N LYS A 44 -2.58 -14.19 -5.56
CA LYS A 44 -3.04 -14.67 -4.26
C LYS A 44 -4.50 -14.29 -4.00
N SER A 45 -5.17 -15.10 -3.19
CA SER A 45 -6.53 -14.80 -2.71
C SER A 45 -6.54 -13.61 -1.75
N PRO A 46 -7.68 -12.89 -1.62
CA PRO A 46 -7.82 -11.83 -0.64
C PRO A 46 -7.46 -12.25 0.78
N GLU A 47 -7.83 -13.48 1.19
CA GLU A 47 -7.54 -14.04 2.51
C GLU A 47 -6.04 -14.16 2.75
N ARG A 48 -5.29 -14.67 1.77
CA ARG A 48 -3.82 -14.76 1.85
C ARG A 48 -3.16 -13.38 1.90
N LEU A 49 -3.65 -12.45 1.12
CA LEU A 49 -3.14 -11.07 1.13
C LEU A 49 -3.40 -10.39 2.48
N ASN A 50 -4.57 -10.61 3.08
CA ASN A 50 -4.87 -10.12 4.42
C ASN A 50 -3.94 -10.72 5.49
N GLU A 51 -3.69 -12.03 5.41
CA GLU A 51 -2.77 -12.72 6.32
C GLU A 51 -1.35 -12.16 6.25
N TYR A 52 -0.78 -12.07 5.05
CA TYR A 52 0.58 -11.58 4.84
C TYR A 52 0.74 -10.11 5.23
N ALA A 53 -0.17 -9.26 4.77
CA ALA A 53 -0.13 -7.84 5.07
C ALA A 53 -0.30 -7.53 6.56
N SER A 54 -1.18 -8.26 7.24
CA SER A 54 -1.37 -8.15 8.69
C SER A 54 -0.11 -8.52 9.47
N GLY A 55 0.57 -9.59 9.09
CA GLY A 55 1.82 -10.01 9.72
C GLY A 55 2.93 -8.97 9.57
N ILE A 56 3.05 -8.36 8.40
CA ILE A 56 4.03 -7.29 8.16
C ILE A 56 3.64 -6.03 8.93
N ALA A 57 2.38 -5.64 8.91
CA ALA A 57 1.88 -4.47 9.65
C ALA A 57 2.15 -4.61 11.15
N GLN A 58 1.93 -5.80 11.72
CA GLN A 58 2.23 -6.09 13.13
C GLN A 58 3.71 -5.87 13.42
N ARG A 59 4.60 -6.41 12.58
CA ARG A 59 6.06 -6.24 12.73
C ARG A 59 6.47 -4.77 12.68
N LEU A 60 5.97 -4.01 11.72
CA LEU A 60 6.29 -2.58 11.58
C LEU A 60 5.76 -1.76 12.75
N THR A 61 4.56 -2.06 13.24
CA THR A 61 3.98 -1.41 14.41
C THR A 61 4.80 -1.71 15.67
N GLN A 62 5.20 -2.97 15.87
CA GLN A 62 6.07 -3.38 16.98
C GLN A 62 7.46 -2.73 16.90
N ALA A 63 7.96 -2.46 15.70
CA ALA A 63 9.20 -1.72 15.50
C ALA A 63 9.06 -0.20 15.74
N GLY A 64 7.89 0.27 16.16
CA GLY A 64 7.65 1.67 16.50
C GLY A 64 7.43 2.59 15.31
N CYS A 65 7.04 2.07 14.15
CA CYS A 65 6.74 2.91 12.99
C CYS A 65 5.56 3.85 13.30
N LYS A 66 5.73 5.14 13.01
CA LYS A 66 4.71 6.18 13.27
C LYS A 66 3.63 6.27 12.19
N ALA A 67 3.88 5.71 11.02
CA ALA A 67 2.96 5.62 9.89
C ALA A 67 3.31 4.39 9.05
N LEU A 68 2.34 3.83 8.34
CA LEU A 68 2.56 2.71 7.42
C LEU A 68 2.17 3.09 5.99
N VAL A 69 3.01 2.73 5.03
CA VAL A 69 2.74 2.87 3.60
C VAL A 69 2.69 1.48 2.96
N VAL A 70 1.55 1.15 2.41
CA VAL A 70 1.34 -0.09 1.66
C VAL A 70 1.67 0.19 0.20
N ALA A 71 2.93 -0.06 -0.19
CA ALA A 71 3.47 0.27 -1.51
C ALA A 71 3.11 -0.75 -2.60
N CYS A 72 2.37 -1.78 -2.26
CA CYS A 72 1.91 -2.83 -3.15
C CYS A 72 0.47 -2.57 -3.60
N ASN A 73 0.19 -2.54 -4.92
CA ASN A 73 -1.16 -2.39 -5.43
C ASN A 73 -2.08 -3.55 -5.03
N SER A 74 -1.60 -4.78 -5.12
CA SER A 74 -2.39 -5.97 -4.74
C SER A 74 -2.77 -5.95 -3.26
N ALA A 75 -1.84 -5.59 -2.37
CA ALA A 75 -2.10 -5.45 -0.94
C ALA A 75 -2.98 -4.23 -0.62
N SER A 76 -2.73 -3.08 -1.24
CA SER A 76 -3.57 -1.88 -1.08
C SER A 76 -5.02 -2.12 -1.53
N SER A 77 -5.21 -2.93 -2.57
CA SER A 77 -6.53 -3.23 -3.11
C SER A 77 -7.32 -4.25 -2.29
N ASN A 78 -6.66 -5.13 -1.55
CA ASN A 78 -7.30 -6.27 -0.88
C ASN A 78 -7.15 -6.27 0.65
N ALA A 79 -6.10 -5.68 1.19
CA ALA A 79 -5.70 -5.87 2.58
C ALA A 79 -5.56 -4.57 3.39
N LEU A 80 -5.89 -3.40 2.84
CA LEU A 80 -5.70 -2.13 3.51
C LEU A 80 -6.49 -2.02 4.83
N GLY A 81 -7.72 -2.56 4.84
CA GLY A 81 -8.54 -2.63 6.06
C GLY A 81 -7.92 -3.48 7.16
N ALA A 82 -7.37 -4.64 6.81
CA ALA A 82 -6.69 -5.51 7.76
C ALA A 82 -5.42 -4.85 8.33
N VAL A 83 -4.66 -4.15 7.48
CA VAL A 83 -3.48 -3.38 7.93
C VAL A 83 -3.87 -2.27 8.90
N ARG A 84 -4.94 -1.52 8.60
CA ARG A 84 -5.47 -0.48 9.48
C ARG A 84 -5.92 -1.03 10.84
N ASN A 85 -6.58 -2.18 10.84
CA ASN A 85 -7.00 -2.83 12.09
C ASN A 85 -5.81 -3.22 12.97
N VAL A 86 -4.76 -3.76 12.38
CA VAL A 86 -3.53 -4.16 13.10
C VAL A 86 -2.76 -2.94 13.60
N ALA A 87 -2.63 -1.92 12.75
CA ALA A 87 -1.90 -0.69 13.10
C ALA A 87 -2.58 0.11 14.23
N GLY A 88 -3.89 0.01 14.30
CA GLY A 88 -4.69 0.73 15.28
C GLY A 88 -4.90 2.22 14.93
N PRO A 89 -5.73 2.93 15.69
CA PRO A 89 -6.20 4.26 15.33
C PRO A 89 -5.13 5.36 15.41
N LYS A 90 -4.01 5.09 16.07
CA LYS A 90 -2.94 6.08 16.24
C LYS A 90 -1.90 6.08 15.12
N VAL A 91 -1.86 5.02 14.32
CA VAL A 91 -0.88 4.84 13.23
C VAL A 91 -1.60 5.00 11.89
N PRO A 92 -1.40 6.11 11.18
CA PRO A 92 -2.00 6.29 9.86
C PRO A 92 -1.47 5.27 8.88
N VAL A 93 -2.36 4.73 8.04
CA VAL A 93 -2.06 3.75 7.01
C VAL A 93 -2.47 4.31 5.65
N ILE A 94 -1.52 4.39 4.75
CA ILE A 94 -1.67 4.95 3.40
C ILE A 94 -1.43 3.84 2.38
N GLY A 95 -2.40 3.62 1.50
CA GLY A 95 -2.25 2.76 0.34
C GLY A 95 -1.94 3.55 -0.92
N VAL A 96 -1.65 2.86 -2.03
CA VAL A 96 -1.28 3.51 -3.30
C VAL A 96 -2.46 3.71 -4.25
N VAL A 97 -3.66 3.25 -3.92
CA VAL A 97 -4.84 3.35 -4.78
C VAL A 97 -5.44 4.76 -4.77
N GLU A 98 -5.82 5.26 -3.60
CA GLU A 98 -6.48 6.56 -3.47
C GLU A 98 -5.66 7.73 -4.04
N PRO A 99 -4.34 7.84 -3.77
CA PRO A 99 -3.55 8.92 -4.34
C PRO A 99 -3.52 8.94 -5.86
N VAL A 100 -3.42 7.78 -6.49
CA VAL A 100 -3.39 7.66 -7.96
C VAL A 100 -4.76 7.98 -8.58
N VAL A 101 -5.84 7.57 -7.93
CA VAL A 101 -7.19 7.89 -8.39
C VAL A 101 -7.46 9.39 -8.29
N HIS A 102 -7.11 10.03 -7.19
CA HIS A 102 -7.24 11.49 -7.03
C HIS A 102 -6.44 12.24 -8.09
N TRP A 103 -5.21 11.81 -8.35
CA TRP A 103 -4.39 12.41 -9.40
C TRP A 103 -5.05 12.26 -10.78
N ALA A 104 -5.51 11.07 -11.11
CA ALA A 104 -6.16 10.79 -12.39
C ALA A 104 -7.44 11.62 -12.59
N GLN A 105 -8.29 11.72 -11.58
CA GLN A 105 -9.50 12.54 -11.62
C GLN A 105 -9.20 14.02 -11.79
N SER A 106 -8.14 14.51 -11.16
CA SER A 106 -7.74 15.93 -11.25
C SER A 106 -7.17 16.30 -12.62
N HIS A 107 -6.41 15.39 -13.23
CA HIS A 107 -5.73 15.64 -14.50
C HIS A 107 -6.53 15.18 -15.72
N HIS A 108 -7.44 14.23 -15.53
CA HIS A 108 -8.29 13.65 -16.58
C HIS A 108 -9.74 13.57 -16.12
N PRO A 109 -10.41 14.73 -15.88
CA PRO A 109 -11.77 14.76 -15.33
C PRO A 109 -12.83 14.25 -16.30
N LYS A 110 -12.47 14.08 -17.55
CA LYS A 110 -13.38 13.59 -18.60
C LYS A 110 -12.72 12.47 -19.38
N GLY A 111 -13.51 11.50 -19.81
CA GLY A 111 -13.04 10.38 -20.61
C GLY A 111 -13.07 9.05 -19.86
N ILE A 112 -12.53 8.02 -20.50
CA ILE A 112 -12.48 6.66 -19.97
C ILE A 112 -11.07 6.38 -19.50
N LEU A 113 -10.93 5.96 -18.25
CA LEU A 113 -9.67 5.47 -17.68
C LEU A 113 -9.69 3.95 -17.66
N SER A 114 -8.64 3.34 -18.20
CA SER A 114 -8.47 1.88 -18.17
C SER A 114 -7.47 1.48 -17.10
N LEU A 115 -7.78 0.42 -16.36
CA LEU A 115 -6.91 -0.17 -15.37
C LEU A 115 -6.28 -1.45 -15.93
N ILE A 116 -4.95 -1.50 -15.93
CA ILE A 116 -4.18 -2.70 -16.18
C ILE A 116 -3.37 -3.01 -14.92
N GLY A 117 -3.50 -4.23 -14.42
CA GLY A 117 -2.82 -4.63 -13.18
C GLY A 117 -2.89 -6.13 -12.95
N THR A 118 -2.44 -6.56 -11.78
CA THR A 118 -2.53 -7.97 -11.38
C THR A 118 -3.99 -8.39 -11.21
N ARG A 119 -4.23 -9.72 -11.26
CA ARG A 119 -5.55 -10.30 -11.02
C ARG A 119 -6.14 -9.82 -9.69
N ALA A 120 -5.35 -9.88 -8.61
CA ALA A 120 -5.79 -9.45 -7.29
C ALA A 120 -6.23 -7.99 -7.27
N THR A 121 -5.52 -7.09 -7.95
CA THR A 121 -5.87 -5.68 -8.05
C THR A 121 -7.17 -5.48 -8.84
N VAL A 122 -7.25 -6.06 -10.03
CA VAL A 122 -8.41 -5.86 -10.93
C VAL A 122 -9.67 -6.48 -10.34
N GLN A 123 -9.60 -7.71 -9.83
CA GLN A 123 -10.76 -8.41 -9.26
C GLN A 123 -11.24 -7.79 -7.93
N SER A 124 -10.40 -7.05 -7.22
CA SER A 124 -10.82 -6.36 -6.00
C SER A 124 -11.92 -5.32 -6.23
N GLY A 125 -11.99 -4.74 -7.43
CA GLY A 125 -12.92 -3.66 -7.77
C GLY A 125 -12.63 -2.34 -7.04
N VAL A 126 -11.52 -2.21 -6.32
CA VAL A 126 -11.25 -1.03 -5.49
C VAL A 126 -11.08 0.24 -6.31
N TYR A 127 -10.39 0.17 -7.45
CA TYR A 127 -10.22 1.33 -8.33
C TYR A 127 -11.56 1.87 -8.83
N GLN A 128 -12.46 0.97 -9.24
CA GLN A 128 -13.80 1.34 -9.69
C GLN A 128 -14.61 2.01 -8.56
N ARG A 129 -14.55 1.46 -7.34
CA ARG A 129 -15.28 2.03 -6.19
C ARG A 129 -14.76 3.41 -5.77
N VAL A 130 -13.45 3.64 -5.86
CA VAL A 130 -12.86 4.94 -5.49
C VAL A 130 -13.12 5.99 -6.56
N THR A 131 -13.16 5.60 -7.85
CA THR A 131 -13.45 6.53 -8.96
C THR A 131 -14.91 7.00 -9.01
N THR A 132 -15.86 6.26 -8.41
CA THR A 132 -17.29 6.60 -8.42
C THR A 132 -17.73 7.47 -7.23
N LYS A 133 -16.86 7.81 -6.32
CA LYS A 133 -17.09 8.75 -5.20
C LYS A 133 -16.70 10.16 -5.59
#